data_37fc9c2edb6a25df3deb2346fb739dd4
#
_entry.id   37fc9c2edb6a25df3deb2346fb739dd4
#
_cell.length_a   1.000
_cell.length_b   1.000
_cell.length_c   1.000
_cell.angle_alpha   90.00
_cell.angle_beta   90.00
_cell.angle_gamma   90.00
#
_symmetry.space_group_name_H-M   'P 1'
#
loop_
_entity.id
_entity.type
_entity.pdbx_description
1 polymer ?
#
loop_
_entity_poly.entity_id
_entity_poly.type
_entity_poly.pdbx_seq_one_letter_code
_entity_poly.pdbx_strand_id
1 'polypeptide(L)'
;LRRKDYASVILGVENDPVNASAAEKIGLVDKVTTLEECVQESDVVIVSVPVGAALRIVPKVLDIMAVLYPDGGCDKVLMDVCSTKESLAAAVKYHPMRKCYVASHPMSGTEYSGPWAALPGLFDGRACIICDFSESSPKAVRTVEEVYGTLNMRVVYMNSASHDVHTAYVSHFSHVIS
;
A
#
# COMPACT_ATOMS: atom_id res chain seq x y z
N LEU A 1 0.69 -9.54 8.16
CA LEU A 1 0.25 -10.52 7.16
C LEU A 1 0.86 -11.89 7.44
N ARG A 2 2.21 -12.04 7.57
CA ARG A 2 2.88 -13.32 7.88
C ARG A 2 2.29 -14.02 9.10
N ARG A 3 2.12 -13.32 10.24
CA ARG A 3 1.58 -13.89 11.49
C ARG A 3 0.11 -14.33 11.42
N LYS A 4 -0.57 -14.01 10.34
CA LYS A 4 -1.98 -14.35 10.08
C LYS A 4 -2.12 -15.34 8.92
N ASP A 5 -1.00 -15.89 8.46
CA ASP A 5 -0.91 -16.87 7.37
C ASP A 5 -1.64 -16.42 6.08
N TYR A 6 -1.68 -15.08 5.84
CA TYR A 6 -2.32 -14.51 4.64
C TYR A 6 -1.48 -14.72 3.40
N ALA A 7 -0.15 -14.59 3.51
CA ALA A 7 0.77 -14.73 2.40
C ALA A 7 1.72 -15.92 2.64
N SER A 8 1.90 -16.77 1.64
CA SER A 8 2.86 -17.87 1.65
C SER A 8 4.30 -17.37 1.51
N VAL A 9 4.51 -16.34 0.70
CA VAL A 9 5.80 -15.69 0.47
C VAL A 9 5.62 -14.17 0.54
N ILE A 10 6.57 -13.49 1.16
CA ILE A 10 6.63 -12.01 1.22
C ILE A 10 7.96 -11.57 0.62
N LEU A 11 7.89 -10.91 -0.54
CA LEU A 11 9.03 -10.29 -1.20
C LEU A 11 9.17 -8.84 -0.75
N GLY A 12 10.41 -8.37 -0.59
CA GLY A 12 10.72 -6.99 -0.27
C GLY A 12 11.46 -6.29 -1.40
N VAL A 13 11.19 -5.00 -1.58
CA VAL A 13 11.99 -4.11 -2.44
C VAL A 13 12.50 -2.98 -1.55
N GLU A 14 13.80 -2.91 -1.35
CA GLU A 14 14.44 -1.93 -0.48
C GLU A 14 15.76 -1.47 -1.11
N ASN A 15 15.97 -0.17 -1.20
CA ASN A 15 17.16 0.41 -1.81
C ASN A 15 18.35 0.55 -0.83
N ASP A 16 18.07 0.67 0.48
CA ASP A 16 19.08 0.72 1.50
C ASP A 16 19.54 -0.71 1.86
N PRO A 17 20.80 -1.08 1.62
CA PRO A 17 21.29 -2.43 1.86
C PRO A 17 21.27 -2.82 3.35
N VAL A 18 21.34 -1.86 4.26
CA VAL A 18 21.25 -2.12 5.71
C VAL A 18 19.82 -2.49 6.08
N ASN A 19 18.84 -1.71 5.59
CA ASN A 19 17.42 -2.02 5.80
C ASN A 19 17.02 -3.33 5.11
N ALA A 20 17.50 -3.58 3.89
CA ALA A 20 17.28 -4.82 3.16
C ALA A 20 17.72 -6.04 3.97
N SER A 21 18.99 -6.04 4.42
CA SER A 21 19.55 -7.10 5.25
C SER A 21 18.80 -7.26 6.58
N ALA A 22 18.41 -6.14 7.21
CA ALA A 22 17.64 -6.17 8.46
C ALA A 22 16.26 -6.80 8.25
N ALA A 23 15.53 -6.42 7.20
CA ALA A 23 14.19 -6.93 6.91
C ALA A 23 14.17 -8.45 6.73
N GLU A 24 15.17 -9.02 6.04
CA GLU A 24 15.33 -10.47 5.91
C GLU A 24 15.68 -11.13 7.25
N LYS A 25 16.68 -10.59 7.96
CA LYS A 25 17.17 -11.16 9.23
C LYS A 25 16.11 -11.25 10.31
N ILE A 26 15.23 -10.24 10.42
CA ILE A 26 14.14 -10.23 11.41
C ILE A 26 12.85 -10.87 10.88
N GLY A 27 12.87 -11.41 9.66
CA GLY A 27 11.77 -12.16 9.07
C GLY A 27 10.57 -11.32 8.66
N LEU A 28 10.76 -10.04 8.34
CA LEU A 28 9.69 -9.22 7.75
C LEU A 28 9.39 -9.65 6.32
N VAL A 29 10.42 -10.00 5.57
CA VAL A 29 10.32 -10.54 4.21
C VAL A 29 11.10 -11.85 4.11
N ASP A 30 10.78 -12.68 3.14
CA ASP A 30 11.50 -13.92 2.85
C ASP A 30 12.74 -13.66 2.00
N LYS A 31 12.66 -12.69 1.10
CA LYS A 31 13.72 -12.30 0.17
C LYS A 31 13.54 -10.83 -0.21
N VAL A 32 14.66 -10.11 -0.32
CA VAL A 32 14.71 -8.82 -1.00
C VAL A 32 15.08 -9.03 -2.47
N THR A 33 14.38 -8.34 -3.36
CA THR A 33 14.51 -8.52 -4.80
C THR A 33 14.33 -7.19 -5.56
N THR A 34 14.37 -7.22 -6.89
CA THR A 34 14.10 -6.05 -7.73
C THR A 34 12.61 -5.73 -7.76
N LEU A 35 12.26 -4.49 -8.15
CA LEU A 35 10.86 -4.10 -8.29
C LEU A 35 10.16 -4.93 -9.38
N GLU A 36 10.84 -5.16 -10.48
CA GLU A 36 10.35 -5.93 -11.62
C GLU A 36 10.04 -7.39 -11.22
N GLU A 37 10.97 -8.06 -10.54
CA GLU A 37 10.78 -9.43 -10.05
C GLU A 37 9.67 -9.48 -8.99
N CYS A 38 9.64 -8.52 -8.07
CA CYS A 38 8.59 -8.43 -7.06
C CYS A 38 7.20 -8.32 -7.69
N VAL A 39 7.01 -7.43 -8.67
CA VAL A 39 5.72 -7.27 -9.37
C VAL A 39 5.37 -8.52 -10.18
N GLN A 40 6.36 -9.16 -10.80
CA GLN A 40 6.14 -10.37 -11.60
C GLN A 40 5.68 -11.56 -10.74
N GLU A 41 6.24 -11.75 -9.56
CA GLU A 41 5.99 -12.91 -8.71
C GLU A 41 4.85 -12.73 -7.69
N SER A 42 4.46 -11.48 -7.38
CA SER A 42 3.44 -11.21 -6.35
C SER A 42 2.03 -11.13 -6.92
N ASP A 43 1.04 -11.62 -6.18
CA ASP A 43 -0.39 -11.41 -6.46
C ASP A 43 -0.84 -10.03 -5.95
N VAL A 44 -0.27 -9.59 -4.83
CA VAL A 44 -0.57 -8.29 -4.21
C VAL A 44 0.71 -7.51 -3.99
N VAL A 45 0.78 -6.31 -4.54
CA VAL A 45 1.90 -5.38 -4.35
C VAL A 45 1.45 -4.25 -3.41
N ILE A 46 2.21 -4.05 -2.32
CA ILE A 46 1.94 -3.00 -1.34
C ILE A 46 3.04 -1.94 -1.41
N VAL A 47 2.70 -0.73 -1.82
CA VAL A 47 3.64 0.41 -1.82
C VAL A 47 3.60 1.09 -0.46
N SER A 48 4.68 0.91 0.31
CA SER A 48 4.86 1.42 1.67
C SER A 48 6.12 2.28 1.76
N VAL A 49 6.15 3.37 0.98
CA VAL A 49 7.25 4.34 0.93
C VAL A 49 6.71 5.76 1.15
N PRO A 50 7.56 6.74 1.45
CA PRO A 50 7.11 8.14 1.54
C PRO A 50 6.36 8.59 0.29
N VAL A 51 5.34 9.44 0.46
CA VAL A 51 4.44 9.90 -0.62
C VAL A 51 5.19 10.38 -1.86
N GLY A 52 6.27 11.18 -1.68
CA GLY A 52 7.07 11.66 -2.81
C GLY A 52 7.76 10.55 -3.62
N ALA A 53 8.08 9.41 -3.00
CA ALA A 53 8.58 8.23 -3.70
C ALA A 53 7.41 7.44 -4.33
N ALA A 54 6.30 7.32 -3.63
CA ALA A 54 5.11 6.62 -4.11
C ALA A 54 4.57 7.20 -5.42
N LEU A 55 4.61 8.54 -5.57
CA LEU A 55 4.21 9.23 -6.81
C LEU A 55 4.99 8.77 -8.06
N ARG A 56 6.19 8.21 -7.88
CA ARG A 56 7.00 7.63 -8.96
C ARG A 56 6.84 6.11 -9.06
N ILE A 57 6.71 5.44 -7.91
CA ILE A 57 6.69 3.98 -7.85
C ILE A 57 5.34 3.42 -8.26
N VAL A 58 4.23 4.04 -7.83
CA VAL A 58 2.88 3.54 -8.17
C VAL A 58 2.65 3.50 -9.69
N PRO A 59 2.91 4.57 -10.47
CA PRO A 59 2.82 4.49 -11.92
C PRO A 59 3.77 3.44 -12.51
N LYS A 60 5.03 3.37 -12.03
CA LYS A 60 6.01 2.40 -12.53
C LYS A 60 5.55 0.95 -12.32
N VAL A 61 4.95 0.63 -11.18
CA VAL A 61 4.37 -0.70 -10.93
C VAL A 61 3.24 -1.00 -11.91
N LEU A 62 2.38 -0.04 -12.18
CA LEU A 62 1.30 -0.20 -13.16
C LEU A 62 1.85 -0.35 -14.59
N ASP A 63 2.93 0.34 -14.96
CA ASP A 63 3.62 0.15 -16.23
C ASP A 63 4.15 -1.29 -16.37
N ILE A 64 4.77 -1.83 -15.33
CA ILE A 64 5.24 -3.24 -15.32
C ILE A 64 4.04 -4.19 -15.46
N MET A 65 2.94 -3.95 -14.75
CA MET A 65 1.73 -4.75 -14.90
C MET A 65 1.16 -4.67 -16.33
N ALA A 66 1.19 -3.49 -16.98
CA ALA A 66 0.73 -3.34 -18.36
C ALA A 66 1.58 -4.16 -19.34
N VAL A 67 2.87 -4.27 -19.12
CA VAL A 67 3.76 -5.13 -19.92
C VAL A 67 3.45 -6.62 -19.71
N LEU A 68 3.15 -7.03 -18.47
CA LEU A 68 2.82 -8.42 -18.13
C LEU A 68 1.42 -8.82 -18.66
N TYR A 69 0.51 -7.87 -18.78
CA TYR A 69 -0.89 -8.09 -19.16
C TYR A 69 -1.31 -7.15 -20.30
N PRO A 70 -0.76 -7.36 -21.53
CA PRO A 70 -1.00 -6.46 -22.66
C PRO A 70 -2.47 -6.38 -23.10
N ASP A 71 -3.26 -7.41 -22.81
CA ASP A 71 -4.70 -7.46 -23.09
C ASP A 71 -5.55 -6.72 -22.04
N GLY A 72 -4.93 -6.08 -21.05
CA GLY A 72 -5.61 -5.33 -20.00
C GLY A 72 -6.27 -6.17 -18.90
N GLY A 73 -6.25 -7.49 -19.03
CA GLY A 73 -6.69 -8.41 -17.98
C GLY A 73 -5.57 -8.57 -16.93
N CYS A 74 -5.77 -8.13 -15.70
CA CYS A 74 -4.76 -8.27 -14.65
C CYS A 74 -5.37 -8.90 -13.40
N ASP A 75 -4.75 -9.98 -12.96
CA ASP A 75 -5.13 -10.65 -11.72
C ASP A 75 -4.38 -10.11 -10.49
N LYS A 76 -3.36 -9.32 -10.71
CA LYS A 76 -2.57 -8.68 -9.64
C LYS A 76 -3.27 -7.44 -9.10
N VAL A 77 -3.01 -7.15 -7.83
CA VAL A 77 -3.54 -5.98 -7.14
C VAL A 77 -2.40 -5.12 -6.63
N LEU A 78 -2.45 -3.84 -6.93
CA LEU A 78 -1.57 -2.83 -6.36
C LEU A 78 -2.34 -2.03 -5.32
N MET A 79 -1.79 -1.86 -4.13
CA MET A 79 -2.27 -0.93 -3.13
C MET A 79 -1.13 -0.08 -2.57
N ASP A 80 -1.46 1.09 -2.06
CA ASP A 80 -0.53 1.90 -1.29
C ASP A 80 -1.05 2.11 0.14
N VAL A 81 -0.18 2.51 1.04
CA VAL A 81 -0.50 2.83 2.43
C VAL A 81 -0.10 4.24 2.82
N CYS A 82 0.04 5.13 1.84
CA CYS A 82 0.47 6.51 2.03
C CYS A 82 -0.58 7.35 2.77
N SER A 83 -0.11 8.41 3.44
CA SER A 83 -0.95 9.30 4.25
C SER A 83 -1.74 10.35 3.45
N THR A 84 -1.43 10.59 2.17
CA THR A 84 -2.20 11.46 1.27
C THR A 84 -2.59 10.71 0.01
N LYS A 85 -3.75 11.03 -0.57
CA LYS A 85 -4.37 10.24 -1.64
C LYS A 85 -4.59 11.01 -2.94
N GLU A 86 -4.94 12.29 -2.88
CA GLU A 86 -5.36 13.05 -4.06
C GLU A 86 -4.29 13.08 -5.15
N SER A 87 -3.04 13.37 -4.78
CA SER A 87 -1.93 13.41 -5.72
C SER A 87 -1.63 12.06 -6.36
N LEU A 88 -1.72 10.96 -5.57
CA LEU A 88 -1.52 9.60 -6.08
C LEU A 88 -2.65 9.18 -7.03
N ALA A 89 -3.89 9.46 -6.67
CA ALA A 89 -5.05 9.19 -7.52
C ALA A 89 -4.95 9.95 -8.87
N ALA A 90 -4.56 11.24 -8.81
CA ALA A 90 -4.35 12.05 -10.01
C ALA A 90 -3.23 11.51 -10.90
N ALA A 91 -2.11 11.06 -10.33
CA ALA A 91 -0.95 10.54 -11.07
C ALA A 91 -1.28 9.30 -11.91
N VAL A 92 -2.28 8.51 -11.51
CA VAL A 92 -2.64 7.25 -12.20
C VAL A 92 -4.03 7.28 -12.84
N LYS A 93 -4.74 8.41 -12.81
CA LYS A 93 -6.13 8.53 -13.23
C LYS A 93 -6.43 7.94 -14.60
N TYR A 94 -5.54 8.15 -15.55
CA TYR A 94 -5.71 7.71 -16.94
C TYR A 94 -4.84 6.52 -17.32
N HIS A 95 -4.21 5.87 -16.32
CA HIS A 95 -3.36 4.73 -16.58
C HIS A 95 -4.19 3.52 -17.06
N PRO A 96 -3.76 2.77 -18.10
CA PRO A 96 -4.49 1.61 -18.61
C PRO A 96 -4.82 0.58 -17.53
N MET A 97 -3.89 0.38 -16.57
CA MET A 97 -4.04 -0.56 -15.45
C MET A 97 -4.63 0.09 -14.19
N ARG A 98 -5.27 1.28 -14.30
CA ARG A 98 -5.85 1.99 -13.14
C ARG A 98 -6.75 1.10 -12.29
N LYS A 99 -7.51 0.20 -12.93
CA LYS A 99 -8.44 -0.71 -12.25
C LYS A 99 -7.78 -1.72 -11.32
N CYS A 100 -6.47 -1.97 -11.47
CA CYS A 100 -5.71 -2.87 -10.61
C CYS A 100 -5.17 -2.17 -9.35
N TYR A 101 -5.27 -0.85 -9.26
CA TYR A 101 -4.79 -0.06 -8.13
C TYR A 101 -5.92 0.35 -7.19
N VAL A 102 -5.69 0.19 -5.89
CA VAL A 102 -6.56 0.63 -4.81
C VAL A 102 -5.80 1.60 -3.92
N ALA A 103 -6.22 2.85 -3.91
CA ALA A 103 -5.68 3.87 -3.04
C ALA A 103 -6.16 3.63 -1.61
N SER A 104 -5.25 3.46 -0.65
CA SER A 104 -5.64 3.20 0.72
C SER A 104 -4.74 3.86 1.76
N HIS A 105 -5.23 3.99 2.99
CA HIS A 105 -4.49 4.57 4.10
C HIS A 105 -4.90 3.90 5.42
N PRO A 106 -4.07 3.02 5.98
CA PRO A 106 -4.26 2.54 7.35
C PRO A 106 -3.99 3.68 8.33
N MET A 107 -5.00 4.05 9.12
CA MET A 107 -4.92 5.13 10.11
C MET A 107 -4.13 4.69 11.34
N SER A 108 -2.89 4.26 11.10
CA SER A 108 -1.97 3.80 12.13
C SER A 108 -0.54 3.92 11.63
N GLY A 109 0.34 4.42 12.48
CA GLY A 109 1.75 4.59 12.19
C GLY A 109 2.52 4.90 13.47
N THR A 110 3.83 4.96 13.35
CA THR A 110 4.74 5.42 14.40
C THR A 110 5.64 6.51 13.84
N GLU A 111 6.29 7.27 14.71
CA GLU A 111 7.32 8.25 14.35
C GLU A 111 8.64 7.60 13.88
N TYR A 112 8.78 6.29 14.09
CA TYR A 112 9.96 5.54 13.70
C TYR A 112 9.82 4.99 12.28
N SER A 113 10.94 4.79 11.60
CA SER A 113 11.01 4.25 10.25
C SER A 113 11.98 3.07 10.16
N GLY A 114 11.93 2.35 9.03
CA GLY A 114 12.76 1.20 8.76
C GLY A 114 12.27 -0.10 9.42
N PRO A 115 12.97 -1.23 9.15
CA PRO A 115 12.53 -2.56 9.59
C PRO A 115 12.40 -2.71 11.11
N TRP A 116 13.23 -2.02 11.88
CA TRP A 116 13.23 -2.07 13.35
C TRP A 116 12.04 -1.37 14.00
N ALA A 117 11.31 -0.54 13.23
CA ALA A 117 10.08 0.10 13.68
C ALA A 117 8.84 -0.79 13.57
N ALA A 118 8.98 -2.01 13.06
CA ALA A 118 7.88 -2.94 12.90
C ALA A 118 7.32 -3.38 14.26
N LEU A 119 6.06 -3.04 14.53
CA LEU A 119 5.36 -3.38 15.76
C LEU A 119 4.24 -4.38 15.48
N PRO A 120 4.23 -5.54 16.15
CA PRO A 120 3.10 -6.46 16.12
C PRO A 120 1.83 -5.79 16.68
N GLY A 121 0.69 -6.00 16.00
CA GLY A 121 -0.59 -5.47 16.47
C GLY A 121 -0.82 -3.98 16.22
N LEU A 122 0.09 -3.27 15.52
CA LEU A 122 -0.03 -1.85 15.21
C LEU A 122 -1.37 -1.48 14.55
N PHE A 123 -1.94 -2.37 13.76
CA PHE A 123 -3.14 -2.15 12.95
C PHE A 123 -4.42 -2.64 13.62
N ASP A 124 -4.32 -3.45 14.68
CA ASP A 124 -5.44 -4.14 15.31
C ASP A 124 -6.51 -3.15 15.82
N GLY A 125 -7.77 -3.34 15.40
CA GLY A 125 -8.90 -2.47 15.74
C GLY A 125 -8.87 -1.06 15.15
N ARG A 126 -7.86 -0.71 14.34
CA ARG A 126 -7.72 0.61 13.72
C ARG A 126 -8.59 0.74 12.47
N ALA A 127 -8.86 1.98 12.06
CA ALA A 127 -9.51 2.25 10.80
C ALA A 127 -8.51 2.20 9.65
N CYS A 128 -8.95 1.77 8.47
CA CYS A 128 -8.27 1.99 7.20
C CYS A 128 -9.23 2.64 6.22
N ILE A 129 -8.73 3.53 5.41
CA ILE A 129 -9.54 4.25 4.43
C ILE A 129 -9.20 3.69 3.05
N ILE A 130 -10.23 3.31 2.27
CA ILE A 130 -10.10 2.99 0.85
C ILE A 130 -10.71 4.16 0.07
N CYS A 131 -9.88 4.77 -0.79
CA CYS A 131 -10.26 5.95 -1.55
C CYS A 131 -10.62 5.60 -2.99
N ASP A 132 -11.60 6.34 -3.55
CA ASP A 132 -12.00 6.26 -4.95
C ASP A 132 -12.22 4.81 -5.43
N PHE A 133 -12.84 3.98 -4.61
CA PHE A 133 -13.01 2.54 -4.86
C PHE A 133 -13.76 2.24 -6.17
N SER A 134 -14.58 3.15 -6.66
CA SER A 134 -15.29 3.03 -7.95
C SER A 134 -14.35 3.04 -9.16
N GLU A 135 -13.15 3.60 -9.01
CA GLU A 135 -12.10 3.62 -10.03
C GLU A 135 -11.30 2.31 -10.09
N SER A 136 -11.50 1.43 -9.13
CA SER A 136 -10.82 0.14 -9.01
C SER A 136 -11.75 -1.01 -9.40
N SER A 137 -11.18 -2.13 -9.85
CA SER A 137 -12.01 -3.31 -10.12
C SER A 137 -12.59 -3.87 -8.82
N PRO A 138 -13.79 -4.46 -8.85
CA PRO A 138 -14.39 -5.09 -7.67
C PRO A 138 -13.49 -6.19 -7.07
N LYS A 139 -12.71 -6.89 -7.89
CA LYS A 139 -11.73 -7.88 -7.44
C LYS A 139 -10.62 -7.21 -6.62
N ALA A 140 -10.02 -6.14 -7.14
CA ALA A 140 -8.96 -5.42 -6.46
C ALA A 140 -9.43 -4.85 -5.11
N VAL A 141 -10.62 -4.26 -5.06
CA VAL A 141 -11.20 -3.74 -3.81
C VAL A 141 -11.36 -4.87 -2.80
N ARG A 142 -11.99 -6.00 -3.15
CA ARG A 142 -12.17 -7.15 -2.25
C ARG A 142 -10.83 -7.68 -1.72
N THR A 143 -9.82 -7.82 -2.59
CA THR A 143 -8.49 -8.26 -2.16
C THR A 143 -7.90 -7.34 -1.10
N VAL A 144 -8.04 -6.01 -1.26
CA VAL A 144 -7.54 -5.04 -0.26
C VAL A 144 -8.37 -5.07 1.02
N GLU A 145 -9.69 -5.28 0.93
CA GLU A 145 -10.56 -5.51 2.09
C GLU A 145 -10.13 -6.76 2.88
N GLU A 146 -9.78 -7.85 2.18
CA GLU A 146 -9.27 -9.08 2.79
C GLU A 146 -7.93 -8.86 3.50
N VAL A 147 -7.00 -8.11 2.89
CA VAL A 147 -5.74 -7.71 3.53
C VAL A 147 -6.02 -6.98 4.85
N TYR A 148 -6.89 -5.97 4.83
CA TYR A 148 -7.22 -5.20 6.02
C TYR A 148 -8.05 -5.98 7.04
N GLY A 149 -8.97 -6.83 6.58
CA GLY A 149 -9.72 -7.75 7.42
C GLY A 149 -8.82 -8.72 8.20
N THR A 150 -7.79 -9.26 7.53
CA THR A 150 -6.76 -10.11 8.16
C THR A 150 -6.01 -9.37 9.27
N LEU A 151 -5.84 -8.07 9.14
CA LEU A 151 -5.21 -7.21 10.16
C LEU A 151 -6.20 -6.70 11.23
N ASN A 152 -7.47 -7.19 11.20
CA ASN A 152 -8.55 -6.74 12.08
C ASN A 152 -8.80 -5.23 12.02
N MET A 153 -8.69 -4.64 10.84
CA MET A 153 -8.97 -3.22 10.61
C MET A 153 -10.41 -2.99 10.16
N ARG A 154 -10.95 -1.82 10.46
CA ARG A 154 -12.28 -1.38 10.00
C ARG A 154 -12.14 -0.55 8.74
N VAL A 155 -12.73 -1.03 7.65
CA VAL A 155 -12.69 -0.30 6.36
C VAL A 155 -13.70 0.85 6.37
N VAL A 156 -13.26 2.00 5.90
CA VAL A 156 -14.05 3.21 5.64
C VAL A 156 -13.80 3.65 4.20
N TYR A 157 -14.85 4.03 3.49
CA TYR A 157 -14.74 4.50 2.11
C TYR A 157 -14.92 6.00 2.03
N MET A 158 -14.09 6.67 1.23
CA MET A 158 -14.27 8.08 0.91
C MET A 158 -13.61 8.42 -0.44
N ASN A 159 -13.81 9.62 -0.96
CA ASN A 159 -13.00 10.08 -2.09
C ASN A 159 -11.66 10.66 -1.61
N SER A 160 -10.64 10.66 -2.48
CA SER A 160 -9.27 11.08 -2.14
C SER A 160 -9.19 12.53 -1.68
N ALA A 161 -9.95 13.45 -2.29
CA ALA A 161 -9.95 14.86 -1.90
C ALA A 161 -10.53 15.05 -0.49
N SER A 162 -11.67 14.42 -0.19
CA SER A 162 -12.24 14.44 1.17
C SER A 162 -11.32 13.80 2.19
N HIS A 163 -10.65 12.69 1.83
CA HIS A 163 -9.67 12.04 2.67
C HIS A 163 -8.57 13.01 3.09
N ASP A 164 -7.93 13.69 2.14
CA ASP A 164 -6.80 14.56 2.41
C ASP A 164 -7.20 15.76 3.28
N VAL A 165 -8.40 16.33 3.03
CA VAL A 165 -8.96 17.38 3.88
C VAL A 165 -9.18 16.88 5.32
N HIS A 166 -9.86 15.75 5.52
CA HIS A 166 -10.12 15.21 6.86
C HIS A 166 -8.83 14.83 7.59
N THR A 167 -7.87 14.21 6.89
CA THR A 167 -6.59 13.82 7.49
C THR A 167 -5.78 15.04 7.91
N ALA A 168 -5.81 16.13 7.12
CA ALA A 168 -5.17 17.39 7.51
C ALA A 168 -5.77 17.94 8.80
N TYR A 169 -7.09 17.94 8.95
CA TYR A 169 -7.73 18.41 10.19
C TYR A 169 -7.39 17.53 11.40
N VAL A 170 -7.45 16.21 11.27
CA VAL A 170 -7.21 15.30 12.40
C VAL A 170 -5.72 15.31 12.79
N SER A 171 -4.80 15.36 11.85
CA SER A 171 -3.36 15.36 12.10
C SER A 171 -2.84 16.70 12.61
N HIS A 172 -3.27 17.83 12.03
CA HIS A 172 -2.79 19.15 12.42
C HIS A 172 -3.40 19.66 13.73
N PHE A 173 -4.65 19.32 14.06
CA PHE A 173 -5.24 19.72 15.32
C PHE A 173 -4.56 19.08 16.54
N SER A 174 -4.08 17.85 16.41
CA SER A 174 -3.36 17.18 17.49
C SER A 174 -1.98 17.79 17.77
N HIS A 175 -1.34 18.40 16.78
CA HIS A 175 -0.03 19.07 16.95
C HIS A 175 -0.10 20.53 17.41
N VAL A 176 -1.27 21.16 17.30
CA VAL A 176 -1.46 22.57 17.75
C VAL A 176 -1.88 22.65 19.22
N ILE A 177 -2.35 21.54 19.81
CA ILE A 177 -2.83 21.48 21.20
C ILE A 177 -1.83 20.78 22.14
N SER A 178 -0.74 20.27 21.64
CA SER A 178 0.38 19.68 22.41
C SER A 178 1.53 20.68 22.54
#